data_40f473c9b06fe3a4725d5f330ddd3875
#
_entry.id   40f473c9b06fe3a4725d5f330ddd3875
#
_cell.length_a   1.000
_cell.length_b   1.000
_cell.length_c   1.000
_cell.angle_alpha   90.00
_cell.angle_beta   90.00
_cell.angle_gamma   90.00
#
_symmetry.space_group_name_H-M   'P 1'
#
loop_
_entity.id
_entity.type
_entity.pdbx_description
1 polymer ?
#
loop_
_entity_poly.entity_id
_entity_poly.type
_entity_poly.pdbx_seq_one_letter_code
_entity_poly.pdbx_strand_id
1 'polypeptide(L)'
;MKFKKLSLLLAMAITVTTFVGCGSKSGDDSAKGDASEGDKPAEERVLKIAGLKGGYGDAFWAPLVEKFEAANEGVKVEVVAESNIEEIIRPQIQAGNVPDLIYLATSRPEALTETFIKEKALTDLSDVLEMTVPGENVTVKEKIDPVFLGTPSTEPYGDGKTYLAPLFYSPTGLFYNKGLFEEKGYEVPKTWDEFFALGDKAKEDGIYLFSYPVAGYFDAVFPAMIAAAGGLDAYNEFNNYGEGFWTGEVGTKVLQTIGKLKDYIEPTVVSNANGQGFTKNQQLILDNKALFVPNGNWLPGEMKDAPRAEGFEWGFMSYPAFEDGGDRYAYTFFEQMYIPAEAENADLAKKFMAFMYSDEALNILAEKGNAVVPTKNGLEIASKYLDPLQVELYEVYQNGTLPVIGNFAGTEAVEGLDYKAVWCGTIDSIMNGDKTVEQWQKDLQEATDKMRAAIIK
;
A
#
# COMPACT_ATOMS: atom_id res chain seq x y z
N MET A 1 -6.19 -16.72 20.15
CA MET A 1 -7.22 -17.64 20.71
C MET A 1 -6.95 -19.02 20.13
N LYS A 2 -6.56 -19.99 20.94
CA LYS A 2 -6.29 -21.36 20.47
C LYS A 2 -7.61 -22.02 20.04
N PHE A 3 -7.74 -22.38 18.78
CA PHE A 3 -8.89 -23.14 18.28
C PHE A 3 -8.87 -24.56 18.84
N LYS A 4 -9.80 -24.88 19.74
CA LYS A 4 -10.07 -26.24 20.15
C LYS A 4 -10.95 -26.91 19.10
N LYS A 5 -10.40 -27.91 18.41
CA LYS A 5 -11.16 -28.79 17.54
C LYS A 5 -12.20 -29.55 18.39
N LEU A 6 -13.46 -29.27 18.15
CA LEU A 6 -14.57 -30.05 18.68
C LEU A 6 -15.13 -30.90 17.54
N SER A 7 -14.68 -32.16 17.49
CA SER A 7 -15.18 -33.13 16.51
C SER A 7 -16.56 -33.61 16.98
N LEU A 8 -17.61 -33.22 16.29
CA LEU A 8 -18.95 -33.79 16.46
C LEU A 8 -19.19 -34.82 15.36
N LEU A 9 -19.06 -36.09 15.67
CA LEU A 9 -19.44 -37.21 14.82
C LEU A 9 -20.98 -37.25 14.70
N LEU A 10 -21.51 -36.88 13.55
CA LEU A 10 -22.92 -37.14 13.20
C LEU A 10 -22.95 -38.25 12.17
N ALA A 11 -23.30 -39.46 12.63
CA ALA A 11 -23.51 -40.62 11.74
C ALA A 11 -24.83 -40.44 11.00
N MET A 12 -24.77 -40.25 9.69
CA MET A 12 -25.94 -40.34 8.79
C MET A 12 -25.93 -41.70 8.10
N ALA A 13 -26.93 -42.51 8.42
CA ALA A 13 -27.17 -43.80 7.78
C ALA A 13 -27.67 -43.60 6.34
N ILE A 14 -26.91 -44.03 5.37
CA ILE A 14 -27.34 -44.06 3.95
C ILE A 14 -27.95 -45.41 3.70
N THR A 15 -29.25 -45.42 3.43
CA THR A 15 -30.02 -46.60 3.02
C THR A 15 -29.75 -46.87 1.54
N VAL A 16 -29.04 -47.96 1.26
CA VAL A 16 -28.81 -48.45 -0.11
C VAL A 16 -30.01 -49.31 -0.52
N THR A 17 -30.77 -48.85 -1.51
CA THR A 17 -31.79 -49.64 -2.20
C THR A 17 -31.15 -50.34 -3.40
N THR A 18 -30.88 -51.64 -3.25
CA THR A 18 -30.46 -52.51 -4.35
C THR A 18 -31.66 -52.94 -5.19
N PHE A 19 -31.65 -52.56 -6.46
CA PHE A 19 -32.52 -53.22 -7.46
C PHE A 19 -31.77 -54.42 -8.07
N VAL A 20 -32.28 -55.62 -7.80
CA VAL A 20 -31.87 -56.85 -8.47
C VAL A 20 -32.76 -57.05 -9.68
N GLY A 21 -32.18 -57.09 -10.84
CA GLY A 21 -32.83 -57.52 -12.11
C GLY A 21 -32.04 -58.65 -12.74
N CYS A 22 -32.56 -59.88 -12.63
CA CYS A 22 -32.04 -61.05 -13.31
C CYS A 22 -32.48 -61.13 -14.76
N GLY A 23 -31.59 -61.54 -15.68
CA GLY A 23 -31.94 -61.85 -17.06
C GLY A 23 -30.78 -62.41 -17.85
N SER A 24 -30.73 -63.69 -17.97
CA SER A 24 -29.87 -64.74 -18.51
C SER A 24 -29.26 -64.61 -19.92
N LYS A 25 -28.01 -65.08 -20.01
CA LYS A 25 -27.30 -65.91 -21.00
C LYS A 25 -27.51 -65.69 -22.53
N SER A 26 -26.47 -65.44 -23.30
CA SER A 26 -25.59 -66.42 -23.93
C SER A 26 -24.81 -65.80 -25.10
N GLY A 27 -23.54 -66.18 -25.22
CA GLY A 27 -22.89 -66.45 -26.52
C GLY A 27 -22.03 -65.37 -27.14
N ASP A 28 -20.77 -65.52 -26.91
CA ASP A 28 -19.66 -65.69 -27.89
C ASP A 28 -19.24 -64.55 -28.85
N ASP A 29 -17.92 -64.35 -28.80
CA ASP A 29 -16.96 -64.01 -29.86
C ASP A 29 -16.66 -62.51 -30.18
N SER A 30 -15.43 -62.15 -29.76
CA SER A 30 -14.39 -61.45 -30.50
C SER A 30 -14.72 -60.19 -31.32
N ALA A 31 -14.41 -59.00 -30.78
CA ALA A 31 -13.73 -57.98 -31.58
C ALA A 31 -13.07 -56.98 -30.60
N LYS A 32 -11.75 -56.87 -30.63
CA LYS A 32 -10.99 -55.75 -30.09
C LYS A 32 -11.40 -54.47 -30.81
N GLY A 33 -12.14 -53.63 -30.13
CA GLY A 33 -12.37 -52.25 -30.50
C GLY A 33 -11.65 -51.39 -29.47
N ASP A 34 -10.63 -50.71 -29.94
CA ASP A 34 -9.92 -49.66 -29.21
C ASP A 34 -10.95 -48.56 -28.88
N ALA A 35 -11.43 -48.56 -27.66
CA ALA A 35 -12.27 -47.48 -27.16
C ALA A 35 -11.31 -46.34 -26.78
N SER A 36 -11.25 -45.32 -27.63
CA SER A 36 -10.70 -44.02 -27.25
C SER A 36 -11.31 -43.61 -25.93
N GLU A 37 -10.49 -43.43 -24.93
CA GLU A 37 -10.86 -42.68 -23.74
C GLU A 37 -11.40 -41.33 -24.21
N GLY A 38 -12.72 -41.20 -24.20
CA GLY A 38 -13.35 -39.90 -24.41
C GLY A 38 -12.87 -38.97 -23.32
N ASP A 39 -12.29 -37.87 -23.75
CA ASP A 39 -11.95 -36.73 -22.89
C ASP A 39 -13.14 -36.46 -21.96
N LYS A 40 -12.96 -36.77 -20.67
CA LYS A 40 -13.83 -36.21 -19.63
C LYS A 40 -13.66 -34.71 -19.73
N PRO A 41 -14.74 -33.93 -19.77
CA PRO A 41 -14.62 -32.48 -19.63
C PRO A 41 -13.75 -32.18 -18.41
N ALA A 42 -12.73 -31.37 -18.58
CA ALA A 42 -11.93 -30.92 -17.44
C ALA A 42 -12.89 -30.34 -16.39
N GLU A 43 -12.79 -30.79 -15.15
CA GLU A 43 -13.60 -30.24 -14.06
C GLU A 43 -13.40 -28.74 -14.02
N GLU A 44 -14.49 -27.98 -14.13
CA GLU A 44 -14.46 -26.52 -14.06
C GLU A 44 -13.88 -26.10 -12.69
N ARG A 45 -12.77 -25.34 -12.71
CA ARG A 45 -12.10 -24.84 -11.50
C ARG A 45 -12.49 -23.39 -11.28
N VAL A 46 -12.84 -23.03 -10.06
CA VAL A 46 -13.24 -21.67 -9.68
C VAL A 46 -12.14 -21.00 -8.85
N LEU A 47 -11.58 -19.91 -9.37
CA LEU A 47 -10.67 -19.04 -8.63
C LEU A 47 -11.48 -17.97 -7.88
N LYS A 48 -11.43 -17.96 -6.56
CA LYS A 48 -12.13 -16.99 -5.72
C LYS A 48 -11.19 -15.86 -5.32
N ILE A 49 -11.51 -14.64 -5.72
CA ILE A 49 -10.73 -13.45 -5.42
C ILE A 49 -11.53 -12.52 -4.51
N ALA A 50 -10.90 -12.07 -3.43
CA ALA A 50 -11.41 -10.99 -2.59
C ALA A 50 -10.56 -9.74 -2.80
N GLY A 51 -11.16 -8.61 -3.17
CA GLY A 51 -10.47 -7.38 -3.51
C GLY A 51 -10.96 -6.15 -2.77
N LEU A 52 -10.05 -5.26 -2.44
CA LEU A 52 -10.39 -3.93 -1.94
C LEU A 52 -10.96 -3.07 -3.08
N LYS A 53 -12.14 -2.51 -2.88
CA LYS A 53 -12.66 -1.39 -3.67
C LYS A 53 -12.25 -0.08 -2.99
N GLY A 54 -10.99 0.30 -3.22
CA GLY A 54 -10.38 1.52 -2.68
C GLY A 54 -10.32 2.66 -3.69
N GLY A 55 -9.25 3.45 -3.64
CA GLY A 55 -9.02 4.60 -4.51
C GLY A 55 -8.92 4.27 -6.01
N TYR A 56 -8.55 3.05 -6.34
CA TYR A 56 -8.46 2.55 -7.71
C TYR A 56 -9.80 1.97 -8.23
N GLY A 57 -10.84 1.90 -7.39
CA GLY A 57 -12.15 1.35 -7.75
C GLY A 57 -12.14 -0.17 -7.95
N ASP A 58 -13.05 -0.66 -8.80
CA ASP A 58 -13.25 -2.07 -9.10
C ASP A 58 -13.46 -2.36 -10.60
N ALA A 59 -13.46 -1.32 -11.43
CA ALA A 59 -13.80 -1.41 -12.85
C ALA A 59 -12.80 -2.26 -13.68
N PHE A 60 -11.59 -2.48 -13.15
CA PHE A 60 -10.55 -3.28 -13.82
C PHE A 60 -10.77 -4.80 -13.66
N TRP A 61 -11.57 -5.25 -12.69
CA TRP A 61 -11.73 -6.69 -12.45
C TRP A 61 -12.40 -7.42 -13.59
N ALA A 62 -13.53 -6.90 -14.09
CA ALA A 62 -14.30 -7.60 -15.14
C ALA A 62 -13.46 -7.85 -16.41
N PRO A 63 -12.74 -6.88 -17.00
CA PRO A 63 -11.90 -7.16 -18.17
C PRO A 63 -10.68 -8.04 -17.85
N LEU A 64 -10.10 -7.99 -16.64
CA LEU A 64 -9.03 -8.91 -16.25
C LEU A 64 -9.53 -10.35 -16.16
N VAL A 65 -10.71 -10.55 -15.58
CA VAL A 65 -11.36 -11.86 -15.50
C VAL A 65 -11.61 -12.43 -16.89
N GLU A 66 -12.22 -11.63 -17.79
CA GLU A 66 -12.49 -12.05 -19.18
C GLU A 66 -11.22 -12.52 -19.88
N LYS A 67 -10.13 -11.76 -19.75
CA LYS A 67 -8.83 -12.10 -20.38
C LYS A 67 -8.21 -13.36 -19.79
N PHE A 68 -8.23 -13.49 -18.47
CA PHE A 68 -7.68 -14.67 -17.82
C PHE A 68 -8.47 -15.93 -18.11
N GLU A 69 -9.80 -15.90 -18.08
CA GLU A 69 -10.67 -17.02 -18.42
C GLU A 69 -10.47 -17.44 -19.88
N ALA A 70 -10.38 -16.48 -20.80
CA ALA A 70 -10.15 -16.77 -22.22
C ALA A 70 -8.81 -17.47 -22.48
N ALA A 71 -7.79 -17.22 -21.66
CA ALA A 71 -6.47 -17.85 -21.74
C ALA A 71 -6.37 -19.18 -20.96
N ASN A 72 -7.38 -19.53 -20.14
CA ASN A 72 -7.36 -20.69 -19.26
C ASN A 72 -8.68 -21.46 -19.36
N GLU A 73 -8.80 -22.33 -20.35
CA GLU A 73 -10.00 -23.15 -20.59
C GLU A 73 -10.38 -23.98 -19.35
N GLY A 74 -11.67 -24.01 -19.01
CA GLY A 74 -12.18 -24.70 -17.81
C GLY A 74 -11.95 -23.94 -16.48
N VAL A 75 -11.49 -22.70 -16.52
CA VAL A 75 -11.35 -21.85 -15.35
C VAL A 75 -12.46 -20.81 -15.32
N LYS A 76 -13.03 -20.59 -14.13
CA LYS A 76 -13.90 -19.48 -13.79
C LYS A 76 -13.25 -18.63 -12.70
N VAL A 77 -13.48 -17.33 -12.74
CA VAL A 77 -12.97 -16.39 -11.72
C VAL A 77 -14.15 -15.65 -11.10
N GLU A 78 -14.29 -15.80 -9.79
CA GLU A 78 -15.29 -15.07 -9.00
C GLU A 78 -14.56 -13.98 -8.19
N VAL A 79 -14.97 -12.73 -8.39
CA VAL A 79 -14.40 -11.58 -7.68
C VAL A 79 -15.45 -10.94 -6.80
N VAL A 80 -15.12 -10.77 -5.53
CA VAL A 80 -15.85 -9.92 -4.58
C VAL A 80 -14.97 -8.72 -4.27
N ALA A 81 -15.38 -7.53 -4.73
CA ALA A 81 -14.62 -6.29 -4.51
C ALA A 81 -15.50 -5.26 -3.81
N GLU A 82 -15.17 -4.96 -2.55
CA GLU A 82 -15.93 -4.04 -1.69
C GLU A 82 -15.02 -3.17 -0.83
N SER A 83 -15.49 -2.00 -0.42
CA SER A 83 -14.71 -1.09 0.43
C SER A 83 -14.51 -1.64 1.85
N ASN A 84 -15.43 -2.45 2.33
CA ASN A 84 -15.38 -3.15 3.62
C ASN A 84 -15.14 -4.66 3.44
N ILE A 85 -14.35 -5.05 2.45
CA ILE A 85 -14.11 -6.46 2.09
C ILE A 85 -13.67 -7.32 3.28
N GLU A 86 -12.90 -6.76 4.20
CA GLU A 86 -12.40 -7.46 5.39
C GLU A 86 -13.52 -7.93 6.30
N GLU A 87 -14.57 -7.12 6.50
CA GLU A 87 -15.76 -7.50 7.28
C GLU A 87 -16.55 -8.62 6.59
N ILE A 88 -16.56 -8.62 5.25
CA ILE A 88 -17.29 -9.60 4.44
C ILE A 88 -16.60 -10.96 4.49
N ILE A 89 -15.27 -11.00 4.28
CA ILE A 89 -14.55 -12.27 4.14
C ILE A 89 -14.10 -12.87 5.47
N ARG A 90 -13.92 -12.07 6.52
CA ARG A 90 -13.48 -12.59 7.84
C ARG A 90 -14.40 -13.69 8.40
N PRO A 91 -15.74 -13.56 8.40
CA PRO A 91 -16.63 -14.65 8.80
C PRO A 91 -16.55 -15.88 7.87
N GLN A 92 -16.33 -15.67 6.57
CA GLN A 92 -16.18 -16.75 5.59
C GLN A 92 -14.90 -17.55 5.86
N ILE A 93 -13.77 -16.87 6.08
CA ILE A 93 -12.49 -17.49 6.44
C ILE A 93 -12.64 -18.31 7.74
N GLN A 94 -13.33 -17.75 8.74
CA GLN A 94 -13.59 -18.47 10.00
C GLN A 94 -14.46 -19.71 9.83
N ALA A 95 -15.30 -19.73 8.81
CA ALA A 95 -16.13 -20.89 8.44
C ALA A 95 -15.41 -21.89 7.50
N GLY A 96 -14.15 -21.64 7.13
CA GLY A 96 -13.35 -22.47 6.23
C GLY A 96 -13.54 -22.17 4.75
N ASN A 97 -14.28 -21.09 4.40
CA ASN A 97 -14.43 -20.61 3.01
C ASN A 97 -13.39 -19.53 2.74
N VAL A 98 -12.17 -19.93 2.47
CA VAL A 98 -11.05 -19.01 2.27
C VAL A 98 -10.98 -18.60 0.81
N PRO A 99 -10.84 -17.28 0.48
CA PRO A 99 -10.52 -16.86 -0.88
C PRO A 99 -9.17 -17.43 -1.33
N ASP A 100 -9.04 -17.72 -2.63
CA ASP A 100 -7.78 -18.18 -3.20
C ASP A 100 -6.74 -17.07 -3.35
N LEU A 101 -7.21 -15.85 -3.60
CA LEU A 101 -6.38 -14.65 -3.74
C LEU A 101 -7.04 -13.48 -3.00
N ILE A 102 -6.25 -12.74 -2.27
CA ILE A 102 -6.69 -11.50 -1.61
C ILE A 102 -5.85 -10.32 -2.14
N TYR A 103 -6.52 -9.25 -2.55
CA TYR A 103 -5.95 -7.96 -2.86
C TYR A 103 -6.33 -6.96 -1.78
N LEU A 104 -5.34 -6.53 -0.98
CA LEU A 104 -5.57 -5.66 0.19
C LEU A 104 -4.26 -4.98 0.61
N ALA A 105 -4.37 -3.73 1.06
CA ALA A 105 -3.24 -3.02 1.68
C ALA A 105 -3.00 -3.49 3.12
N THR A 106 -1.78 -3.29 3.60
CA THR A 106 -1.44 -3.34 5.03
C THR A 106 -1.87 -2.04 5.74
N SER A 107 -1.80 -2.03 7.06
CA SER A 107 -2.11 -0.87 7.91
C SER A 107 -3.56 -0.35 7.83
N ARG A 108 -4.47 -1.21 7.39
CA ARG A 108 -5.90 -0.92 7.43
C ARG A 108 -6.46 -1.12 8.84
N PRO A 109 -7.54 -0.39 9.23
CA PRO A 109 -8.11 -0.48 10.57
C PRO A 109 -8.51 -1.89 10.99
N GLU A 110 -9.02 -2.70 10.04
CA GLU A 110 -9.48 -4.07 10.30
C GLU A 110 -8.31 -5.07 10.45
N ALA A 111 -7.10 -4.70 10.04
CA ALA A 111 -5.86 -5.45 10.21
C ALA A 111 -5.95 -6.93 9.78
N LEU A 112 -6.66 -7.23 8.68
CA LEU A 112 -6.80 -8.60 8.19
C LEU A 112 -5.47 -9.15 7.67
N THR A 113 -4.74 -8.36 6.87
CA THR A 113 -3.43 -8.74 6.34
C THR A 113 -2.45 -9.01 7.48
N GLU A 114 -2.42 -8.14 8.49
CA GLU A 114 -1.58 -8.31 9.69
C GLU A 114 -1.97 -9.56 10.50
N THR A 115 -3.26 -9.92 10.50
CA THR A 115 -3.72 -11.16 11.13
C THR A 115 -3.12 -12.39 10.42
N PHE A 116 -3.16 -12.43 9.07
CA PHE A 116 -2.52 -13.50 8.30
C PHE A 116 -1.00 -13.55 8.52
N ILE A 117 -0.35 -12.39 8.57
CA ILE A 117 1.10 -12.31 8.87
C ILE A 117 1.39 -12.87 10.25
N LYS A 118 0.68 -12.42 11.30
CA LYS A 118 0.86 -12.86 12.69
C LYS A 118 0.63 -14.37 12.86
N GLU A 119 -0.37 -14.91 12.18
CA GLU A 119 -0.69 -16.34 12.25
C GLU A 119 0.19 -17.20 11.34
N LYS A 120 1.12 -16.61 10.58
CA LYS A 120 1.96 -17.26 9.55
C LYS A 120 1.11 -18.05 8.55
N ALA A 121 -0.04 -17.47 8.19
CA ALA A 121 -1.05 -18.07 7.33
C ALA A 121 -0.99 -17.58 5.87
N LEU A 122 0.19 -17.16 5.41
CA LEU A 122 0.45 -16.75 4.02
C LEU A 122 1.22 -17.84 3.27
N THR A 123 0.90 -17.99 2.00
CA THR A 123 1.62 -18.87 1.06
C THR A 123 2.91 -18.17 0.60
N ASP A 124 4.01 -18.93 0.53
CA ASP A 124 5.27 -18.50 -0.09
C ASP A 124 5.06 -18.26 -1.60
N LEU A 125 5.34 -17.05 -2.05
CA LEU A 125 5.18 -16.58 -3.43
C LEU A 125 6.52 -16.51 -4.18
N SER A 126 7.61 -17.02 -3.61
CA SER A 126 8.94 -16.94 -4.25
C SER A 126 8.96 -17.63 -5.59
N ASP A 127 8.16 -18.69 -5.79
CA ASP A 127 7.99 -19.37 -7.07
C ASP A 127 7.21 -18.53 -8.10
N VAL A 128 6.29 -17.67 -7.66
CA VAL A 128 5.60 -16.72 -8.56
C VAL A 128 6.58 -15.75 -9.19
N LEU A 129 7.58 -15.30 -8.42
CA LEU A 129 8.61 -14.39 -8.92
C LEU A 129 9.44 -15.01 -10.06
N GLU A 130 9.60 -16.33 -10.06
CA GLU A 130 10.33 -17.06 -11.10
C GLU A 130 9.41 -17.51 -12.28
N MET A 131 8.10 -17.31 -12.18
CA MET A 131 7.18 -17.61 -13.29
C MET A 131 7.39 -16.63 -14.45
N THR A 132 7.31 -17.16 -15.68
CA THR A 132 7.27 -16.32 -16.87
C THR A 132 5.96 -15.53 -16.93
N VAL A 133 6.04 -14.24 -17.18
CA VAL A 133 4.88 -13.37 -17.39
C VAL A 133 4.14 -13.83 -18.67
N PRO A 134 2.83 -14.09 -18.61
CA PRO A 134 2.07 -14.55 -19.77
C PRO A 134 2.21 -13.61 -20.97
N GLY A 135 2.58 -14.19 -22.14
CA GLY A 135 2.79 -13.44 -23.37
C GLY A 135 4.11 -12.70 -23.49
N GLU A 136 5.02 -12.84 -22.52
CA GLU A 136 6.32 -12.14 -22.46
C GLU A 136 7.47 -13.15 -22.27
N ASN A 137 8.72 -12.70 -22.47
CA ASN A 137 9.92 -13.52 -22.32
C ASN A 137 10.74 -13.11 -21.07
N VAL A 138 10.05 -12.63 -20.02
CA VAL A 138 10.65 -12.20 -18.75
C VAL A 138 9.93 -12.87 -17.59
N THR A 139 10.61 -13.03 -16.46
CA THR A 139 9.98 -13.50 -15.23
C THR A 139 9.25 -12.34 -14.52
N VAL A 140 8.34 -12.67 -13.61
CA VAL A 140 7.67 -11.68 -12.75
C VAL A 140 8.69 -10.84 -12.00
N LYS A 141 9.74 -11.46 -11.46
CA LYS A 141 10.84 -10.77 -10.78
C LYS A 141 11.60 -9.81 -11.68
N GLU A 142 11.89 -10.20 -12.91
CA GLU A 142 12.54 -9.33 -13.88
C GLU A 142 11.66 -8.16 -14.31
N LYS A 143 10.34 -8.34 -14.30
CA LYS A 143 9.35 -7.32 -14.64
C LYS A 143 9.18 -6.29 -13.53
N ILE A 144 9.09 -6.71 -12.28
CA ILE A 144 8.94 -5.81 -11.12
C ILE A 144 10.21 -4.96 -10.97
N ASP A 145 10.03 -3.69 -10.62
CA ASP A 145 11.16 -2.84 -10.23
C ASP A 145 11.73 -3.36 -8.91
N PRO A 146 13.03 -3.71 -8.87
CA PRO A 146 13.65 -4.37 -7.71
C PRO A 146 13.53 -3.59 -6.40
N VAL A 147 13.35 -2.27 -6.44
CA VAL A 147 13.17 -1.43 -5.24
C VAL A 147 11.89 -1.79 -4.45
N PHE A 148 10.92 -2.43 -5.09
CA PHE A 148 9.67 -2.88 -4.47
C PHE A 148 9.70 -4.33 -3.97
N LEU A 149 10.84 -5.02 -4.08
CA LEU A 149 11.05 -6.38 -3.56
C LEU A 149 12.04 -6.36 -2.39
N GLY A 150 12.04 -7.41 -1.57
CA GLY A 150 12.97 -7.51 -0.45
C GLY A 150 12.66 -6.54 0.70
N THR A 151 11.47 -5.98 0.75
CA THR A 151 11.03 -5.02 1.77
C THR A 151 10.18 -5.71 2.84
N PRO A 152 10.05 -5.17 4.05
CA PRO A 152 9.13 -5.70 5.06
C PRO A 152 7.67 -5.80 4.57
N SER A 153 7.29 -5.00 3.58
CA SER A 153 5.95 -5.05 2.95
C SER A 153 5.78 -6.21 1.97
N THR A 154 6.83 -6.87 1.55
CA THR A 154 6.80 -8.06 0.68
C THR A 154 7.30 -9.31 1.39
N GLU A 155 8.19 -9.15 2.38
CA GLU A 155 8.87 -10.18 3.14
C GLU A 155 8.62 -10.03 4.66
N PRO A 156 7.37 -10.17 5.12
CA PRO A 156 7.00 -9.83 6.50
C PRO A 156 7.64 -10.71 7.57
N TYR A 157 8.22 -11.85 7.19
CA TYR A 157 8.85 -12.78 8.14
C TYR A 157 10.37 -12.65 8.21
N GLY A 158 10.99 -11.82 7.35
CA GLY A 158 12.43 -11.62 7.33
C GLY A 158 13.26 -12.87 6.98
N ASP A 159 12.65 -13.85 6.32
CA ASP A 159 13.25 -15.13 5.93
C ASP A 159 13.76 -15.14 4.48
N GLY A 160 13.74 -13.98 3.81
CA GLY A 160 14.15 -13.81 2.41
C GLY A 160 13.16 -14.37 1.41
N LYS A 161 11.91 -14.60 1.80
CA LYS A 161 10.85 -15.09 0.94
C LYS A 161 9.74 -14.07 0.79
N THR A 162 9.20 -13.98 -0.41
CA THR A 162 8.07 -13.09 -0.71
C THR A 162 6.75 -13.76 -0.35
N TYR A 163 5.90 -13.04 0.38
CA TYR A 163 4.56 -13.48 0.77
C TYR A 163 3.47 -12.50 0.34
N LEU A 164 3.84 -11.25 0.11
CA LEU A 164 2.96 -10.18 -0.34
C LEU A 164 3.50 -9.64 -1.67
N ALA A 165 2.79 -9.89 -2.76
CA ALA A 165 3.20 -9.45 -4.09
C ALA A 165 2.75 -8.01 -4.35
N PRO A 166 3.64 -7.09 -4.77
CA PRO A 166 3.30 -5.69 -5.01
C PRO A 166 2.33 -5.53 -6.18
N LEU A 167 1.23 -4.79 -6.01
CA LEU A 167 0.29 -4.54 -7.09
C LEU A 167 0.19 -3.06 -7.46
N PHE A 168 -0.08 -2.18 -6.49
CA PHE A 168 -0.16 -0.75 -6.73
C PHE A 168 0.73 0.01 -5.78
N TYR A 169 1.21 1.17 -6.24
CA TYR A 169 1.94 2.09 -5.39
C TYR A 169 1.52 3.54 -5.69
N SER A 170 1.69 4.40 -4.70
CA SER A 170 1.33 5.80 -4.81
C SER A 170 2.30 6.66 -4.01
N PRO A 171 2.96 7.64 -4.65
CA PRO A 171 3.89 8.53 -3.96
C PRO A 171 3.16 9.51 -3.06
N THR A 172 3.79 9.88 -1.95
CA THR A 172 3.45 11.04 -1.14
C THR A 172 4.58 12.05 -1.17
N GLY A 173 4.24 13.32 -0.96
CA GLY A 173 5.22 14.40 -0.96
C GLY A 173 4.57 15.74 -0.64
N LEU A 174 5.21 16.80 -1.08
CA LEU A 174 4.76 18.16 -0.88
C LEU A 174 4.15 18.72 -2.18
N PHE A 175 2.90 19.13 -2.08
CA PHE A 175 2.23 19.86 -3.17
C PHE A 175 2.43 21.36 -2.99
N TYR A 176 2.53 22.07 -4.10
CA TYR A 176 2.69 23.52 -4.15
C TYR A 176 2.04 24.12 -5.40
N ASN A 177 1.98 25.46 -5.52
CA ASN A 177 1.48 26.14 -6.70
C ASN A 177 2.64 26.57 -7.60
N LYS A 178 2.84 25.92 -8.76
CA LYS A 178 3.88 26.27 -9.75
C LYS A 178 3.73 27.71 -10.26
N GLY A 179 2.50 28.13 -10.57
CA GLY A 179 2.26 29.48 -11.07
C GLY A 179 2.69 30.56 -10.07
N LEU A 180 2.47 30.34 -8.76
CA LEU A 180 2.98 31.24 -7.72
C LEU A 180 4.51 31.25 -7.68
N PHE A 181 5.14 30.08 -7.79
CA PHE A 181 6.60 29.96 -7.78
C PHE A 181 7.23 30.71 -8.95
N GLU A 182 6.65 30.58 -10.15
CA GLU A 182 7.08 31.34 -11.34
C GLU A 182 6.88 32.86 -11.16
N GLU A 183 5.69 33.28 -10.68
CA GLU A 183 5.37 34.70 -10.43
C GLU A 183 6.37 35.36 -9.47
N LYS A 184 6.70 34.65 -8.37
CA LYS A 184 7.56 35.17 -7.30
C LYS A 184 9.05 34.92 -7.51
N GLY A 185 9.42 34.14 -8.53
CA GLY A 185 10.80 33.68 -8.72
C GLY A 185 11.30 32.86 -7.50
N TYR A 186 10.43 31.98 -7.01
CA TYR A 186 10.78 30.99 -5.99
C TYR A 186 11.39 29.76 -6.65
N GLU A 187 12.41 29.20 -6.02
CA GLU A 187 12.99 27.92 -6.43
C GLU A 187 12.44 26.79 -5.55
N VAL A 188 12.21 25.62 -6.15
CA VAL A 188 11.78 24.43 -5.41
C VAL A 188 12.94 23.94 -4.53
N PRO A 189 12.78 23.91 -3.20
CA PRO A 189 13.87 23.60 -2.29
C PRO A 189 14.29 22.12 -2.38
N LYS A 190 15.58 21.85 -2.34
CA LYS A 190 16.16 20.49 -2.37
C LYS A 190 16.55 20.01 -0.98
N THR A 191 16.83 20.95 -0.07
CA THR A 191 17.22 20.64 1.31
C THR A 191 16.28 21.32 2.32
N TRP A 192 16.26 20.83 3.56
CA TRP A 192 15.49 21.46 4.64
C TRP A 192 15.98 22.87 4.96
N ASP A 193 17.27 23.17 4.76
CA ASP A 193 17.80 24.53 4.95
C ASP A 193 17.25 25.46 3.86
N GLU A 194 17.24 25.04 2.60
CA GLU A 194 16.62 25.80 1.51
C GLU A 194 15.10 25.95 1.73
N PHE A 195 14.42 24.93 2.25
CA PHE A 195 13.00 24.94 2.56
C PHE A 195 12.67 26.07 3.58
N PHE A 196 13.43 26.15 4.66
CA PHE A 196 13.22 27.20 5.65
C PHE A 196 13.67 28.58 5.16
N ALA A 197 14.76 28.67 4.38
CA ALA A 197 15.17 29.93 3.74
C ALA A 197 14.10 30.47 2.78
N LEU A 198 13.44 29.58 2.03
CA LEU A 198 12.28 29.94 1.22
C LEU A 198 11.12 30.43 2.10
N GLY A 199 10.89 29.82 3.26
CA GLY A 199 9.88 30.23 4.22
C GLY A 199 10.14 31.65 4.76
N ASP A 200 11.39 31.99 5.04
CA ASP A 200 11.76 33.33 5.47
C ASP A 200 11.49 34.37 4.36
N LYS A 201 11.84 34.04 3.11
CA LYS A 201 11.54 34.88 1.94
C LYS A 201 10.03 35.05 1.72
N ALA A 202 9.26 33.96 1.81
CA ALA A 202 7.81 33.99 1.63
C ALA A 202 7.07 34.81 2.68
N LYS A 203 7.59 34.87 3.91
CA LYS A 203 7.06 35.77 4.97
C LYS A 203 7.09 37.23 4.59
N GLU A 204 8.08 37.68 3.82
CA GLU A 204 8.16 39.07 3.32
C GLU A 204 7.01 39.36 2.33
N ASP A 205 6.54 38.34 1.61
CA ASP A 205 5.38 38.40 0.73
C ASP A 205 4.04 38.17 1.46
N GLY A 206 4.07 37.90 2.77
CA GLY A 206 2.88 37.60 3.58
C GLY A 206 2.34 36.17 3.37
N ILE A 207 3.18 35.26 2.88
CA ILE A 207 2.83 33.87 2.60
C ILE A 207 3.50 32.97 3.62
N TYR A 208 2.75 31.99 4.17
CA TYR A 208 3.31 30.98 5.06
C TYR A 208 4.00 29.85 4.28
N LEU A 209 4.97 29.20 4.89
CA LEU A 209 5.70 28.13 4.25
C LEU A 209 4.88 26.85 4.15
N PHE A 210 4.12 26.50 5.20
CA PHE A 210 3.62 25.16 5.39
C PHE A 210 2.19 25.12 5.91
N SER A 211 1.45 24.16 5.44
CA SER A 211 0.16 23.71 5.96
C SER A 211 0.15 22.17 6.00
N TYR A 212 -0.75 21.58 6.78
CA TYR A 212 -1.00 20.13 6.74
C TYR A 212 -2.50 19.85 6.96
N PRO A 213 -3.08 18.83 6.29
CA PRO A 213 -4.52 18.54 6.39
C PRO A 213 -4.94 18.21 7.82
N VAL A 214 -4.33 17.19 8.40
CA VAL A 214 -4.44 16.75 9.80
C VAL A 214 -3.12 16.14 10.25
N ALA A 215 -2.89 16.04 11.55
CA ALA A 215 -1.68 15.47 12.14
C ALA A 215 -1.31 14.07 11.58
N GLY A 216 -2.31 13.27 11.22
CA GLY A 216 -2.13 11.93 10.66
C GLY A 216 -1.31 11.87 9.36
N TYR A 217 -1.26 12.96 8.57
CA TYR A 217 -0.44 13.01 7.33
C TYR A 217 1.08 12.99 7.59
N PHE A 218 1.48 13.22 8.83
CA PHE A 218 2.87 13.05 9.22
C PHE A 218 3.32 11.57 9.23
N ASP A 219 2.40 10.62 9.09
CA ASP A 219 2.73 9.21 8.89
C ASP A 219 3.48 8.96 7.56
N ALA A 220 3.34 9.85 6.59
CA ALA A 220 4.12 9.87 5.36
C ALA A 220 5.38 10.75 5.45
N VAL A 221 5.31 11.84 6.23
CA VAL A 221 6.44 12.80 6.41
C VAL A 221 7.60 12.16 7.18
N PHE A 222 7.31 11.54 8.33
CA PHE A 222 8.35 10.95 9.20
C PHE A 222 9.19 9.88 8.50
N PRO A 223 8.60 8.85 7.85
CA PRO A 223 9.39 7.82 7.17
C PRO A 223 10.38 8.39 6.15
N ALA A 224 9.90 9.33 5.32
CA ALA A 224 10.74 9.97 4.31
C ALA A 224 11.87 10.80 4.94
N MET A 225 11.57 11.57 6.01
CA MET A 225 12.59 12.33 6.73
C MET A 225 13.61 11.45 7.44
N ILE A 226 13.17 10.36 8.06
CA ILE A 226 14.07 9.42 8.75
C ILE A 226 15.04 8.78 7.73
N ALA A 227 14.51 8.31 6.59
CA ALA A 227 15.35 7.75 5.54
C ALA A 227 16.30 8.81 4.95
N ALA A 228 15.87 10.06 4.76
CA ALA A 228 16.73 11.14 4.28
C ALA A 228 17.81 11.53 5.31
N ALA A 229 17.56 11.36 6.61
CA ALA A 229 18.49 11.69 7.68
C ALA A 229 19.53 10.59 7.97
N GLY A 230 19.19 9.31 7.76
CA GLY A 230 20.03 8.19 8.16
C GLY A 230 20.03 6.97 7.22
N GLY A 231 19.43 7.11 6.01
CA GLY A 231 19.32 6.02 5.05
C GLY A 231 18.26 4.98 5.42
N LEU A 232 18.19 3.92 4.61
CA LEU A 232 17.25 2.83 4.84
C LEU A 232 17.55 2.03 6.12
N ASP A 233 18.79 2.01 6.59
CA ASP A 233 19.15 1.35 7.85
C ASP A 233 18.46 2.05 9.04
N ALA A 234 18.50 3.39 9.09
CA ALA A 234 17.78 4.14 10.12
C ALA A 234 16.26 4.00 10.00
N TYR A 235 15.75 3.92 8.78
CA TYR A 235 14.33 3.64 8.55
C TYR A 235 13.93 2.23 9.04
N ASN A 236 14.75 1.23 8.79
CA ASN A 236 14.52 -0.13 9.31
C ASN A 236 14.62 -0.16 10.83
N GLU A 237 15.57 0.56 11.43
CA GLU A 237 15.66 0.71 12.89
C GLU A 237 14.39 1.33 13.48
N PHE A 238 13.89 2.40 12.87
CA PHE A 238 12.61 3.03 13.24
C PHE A 238 11.44 2.03 13.20
N ASN A 239 11.30 1.28 12.10
CA ASN A 239 10.23 0.28 11.95
C ASN A 239 10.33 -0.88 12.94
N ASN A 240 11.53 -1.18 13.44
CA ASN A 240 11.79 -2.21 14.44
C ASN A 240 11.84 -1.67 15.88
N TYR A 241 11.34 -0.47 16.12
CA TYR A 241 11.33 0.18 17.43
C TYR A 241 12.72 0.24 18.07
N GLY A 242 13.72 0.74 17.35
CA GLY A 242 15.14 0.77 17.72
C GLY A 242 15.40 1.32 19.12
N GLU A 243 16.37 0.74 19.81
CA GLU A 243 16.78 1.19 21.14
C GLU A 243 17.45 2.57 21.04
N GLY A 244 16.94 3.56 21.77
CA GLY A 244 17.49 4.91 21.74
C GLY A 244 17.29 5.65 20.41
N PHE A 245 16.50 5.14 19.48
CA PHE A 245 16.30 5.72 18.15
C PHE A 245 15.97 7.22 18.22
N TRP A 246 14.97 7.59 19.03
CA TRP A 246 14.52 8.97 19.11
C TRP A 246 15.48 9.90 19.84
N THR A 247 16.35 9.36 20.70
CA THR A 247 17.40 10.13 21.39
C THR A 247 18.73 10.11 20.64
N GLY A 248 18.85 9.31 19.60
CA GLY A 248 19.96 9.28 18.67
C GLY A 248 20.01 10.48 17.72
N GLU A 249 21.04 10.52 16.88
CA GLU A 249 21.27 11.62 15.94
C GLU A 249 20.12 11.81 14.95
N VAL A 250 19.67 10.71 14.30
CA VAL A 250 18.60 10.72 13.29
C VAL A 250 17.29 11.18 13.90
N GLY A 251 16.85 10.55 15.00
CA GLY A 251 15.59 10.92 15.66
C GLY A 251 15.59 12.35 16.14
N THR A 252 16.70 12.81 16.75
CA THR A 252 16.85 14.20 17.20
C THR A 252 16.76 15.19 16.04
N LYS A 253 17.48 14.93 14.94
CA LYS A 253 17.47 15.78 13.74
C LYS A 253 16.08 15.91 13.14
N VAL A 254 15.36 14.81 12.99
CA VAL A 254 13.99 14.78 12.44
C VAL A 254 13.02 15.56 13.33
N LEU A 255 13.03 15.30 14.65
CA LEU A 255 12.12 15.97 15.59
C LEU A 255 12.37 17.47 15.67
N GLN A 256 13.63 17.91 15.67
CA GLN A 256 14.00 19.32 15.66
C GLN A 256 13.54 20.01 14.37
N THR A 257 13.69 19.35 13.22
CA THR A 257 13.25 19.90 11.92
C THR A 257 11.74 20.04 11.86
N ILE A 258 10.99 19.02 12.31
CA ILE A 258 9.53 19.11 12.39
C ILE A 258 9.11 20.19 13.41
N GLY A 259 9.75 20.24 14.58
CA GLY A 259 9.47 21.26 15.58
C GLY A 259 9.67 22.68 15.10
N LYS A 260 10.62 22.90 14.17
CA LYS A 260 10.87 24.21 13.56
C LYS A 260 9.70 24.67 12.66
N LEU A 261 8.91 23.74 12.09
CA LEU A 261 7.76 24.08 11.23
C LEU A 261 6.74 24.98 11.95
N LYS A 262 6.63 24.90 13.28
CA LYS A 262 5.68 25.74 14.06
C LYS A 262 5.81 27.24 13.79
N ASP A 263 7.02 27.71 13.44
CA ASP A 263 7.30 29.11 13.16
C ASP A 263 6.94 29.54 11.73
N TYR A 264 6.47 28.58 10.92
CA TYR A 264 6.24 28.71 9.49
C TYR A 264 4.85 28.31 9.02
N ILE A 265 4.01 27.74 9.92
CA ILE A 265 2.63 27.37 9.58
C ILE A 265 1.68 28.56 9.64
N GLU A 266 0.62 28.51 8.83
CA GLU A 266 -0.48 29.49 8.91
C GLU A 266 -1.24 29.28 10.25
N PRO A 267 -1.59 30.35 10.98
CA PRO A 267 -2.12 30.25 12.35
C PRO A 267 -3.40 29.45 12.52
N THR A 268 -4.22 29.29 11.49
CA THR A 268 -5.48 28.54 11.59
C THR A 268 -5.31 27.03 11.34
N VAL A 269 -4.13 26.59 10.90
CA VAL A 269 -3.86 25.19 10.50
C VAL A 269 -4.19 24.23 11.62
N VAL A 270 -3.67 24.45 12.84
CA VAL A 270 -3.92 23.55 13.98
C VAL A 270 -5.42 23.45 14.30
N SER A 271 -6.12 24.58 14.32
CA SER A 271 -7.56 24.60 14.64
C SER A 271 -8.42 23.90 13.58
N ASN A 272 -7.97 23.87 12.33
CA ASN A 272 -8.62 23.20 11.21
C ASN A 272 -8.13 21.74 11.01
N ALA A 273 -7.05 21.32 11.68
CA ALA A 273 -6.44 20.00 11.53
C ALA A 273 -7.30 18.88 12.17
N ASN A 274 -8.52 18.73 11.68
CA ASN A 274 -9.49 17.75 12.17
C ASN A 274 -10.34 17.21 11.00
N GLY A 275 -11.11 16.15 11.23
CA GLY A 275 -11.91 15.48 10.22
C GLY A 275 -12.97 16.32 9.50
N GLN A 276 -13.26 17.54 9.97
CA GLN A 276 -14.18 18.46 9.32
C GLN A 276 -13.48 19.64 8.64
N GLY A 277 -12.27 19.94 9.06
CA GLY A 277 -11.51 21.13 8.65
C GLY A 277 -10.34 20.88 7.70
N PHE A 278 -9.98 19.63 7.45
CA PHE A 278 -8.77 19.27 6.69
C PHE A 278 -8.70 19.93 5.29
N THR A 279 -9.83 20.05 4.61
CA THR A 279 -9.90 20.70 3.29
C THR A 279 -9.64 22.20 3.34
N LYS A 280 -9.89 22.87 4.50
CA LYS A 280 -9.52 24.28 4.68
C LYS A 280 -8.01 24.47 4.70
N ASN A 281 -7.29 23.51 5.29
CA ASN A 281 -5.84 23.52 5.30
C ASN A 281 -5.23 23.26 3.92
N GLN A 282 -5.88 22.40 3.12
CA GLN A 282 -5.53 22.18 1.71
C GLN A 282 -5.82 23.44 0.86
N GLN A 283 -6.91 24.15 1.17
CA GLN A 283 -7.32 25.38 0.47
C GLN A 283 -6.27 26.49 0.57
N LEU A 284 -5.45 26.51 1.63
CA LEU A 284 -4.40 27.52 1.81
C LEU A 284 -3.39 27.55 0.65
N ILE A 285 -3.13 26.40 0.02
CA ILE A 285 -2.24 26.31 -1.14
C ILE A 285 -2.93 26.90 -2.38
N LEU A 286 -4.21 26.60 -2.58
CA LEU A 286 -4.99 27.10 -3.70
C LEU A 286 -5.19 28.61 -3.62
N ASP A 287 -5.23 29.18 -2.41
CA ASP A 287 -5.38 30.61 -2.13
C ASP A 287 -4.04 31.36 -2.10
N ASN A 288 -2.90 30.72 -2.36
CA ASN A 288 -1.55 31.27 -2.21
C ASN A 288 -1.24 31.80 -0.79
N LYS A 289 -1.87 31.22 0.24
CA LYS A 289 -1.62 31.58 1.66
C LYS A 289 -0.54 30.73 2.30
N ALA A 290 -0.31 29.53 1.79
CA ALA A 290 0.81 28.68 2.17
C ALA A 290 1.47 28.11 0.91
N LEU A 291 2.79 27.81 1.01
CA LEU A 291 3.56 27.31 -0.14
C LEU A 291 3.39 25.80 -0.29
N PHE A 292 3.43 25.03 0.79
CA PHE A 292 3.47 23.57 0.75
C PHE A 292 2.43 22.91 1.65
N VAL A 293 1.91 21.76 1.17
CA VAL A 293 1.08 20.85 1.95
C VAL A 293 1.50 19.39 1.68
N PRO A 294 1.77 18.56 2.72
CA PRO A 294 2.02 17.13 2.54
C PRO A 294 0.74 16.41 2.13
N ASN A 295 0.81 15.62 1.06
CA ASN A 295 -0.35 14.86 0.59
C ASN A 295 0.08 13.72 -0.37
N GLY A 296 -0.90 12.98 -0.90
CA GLY A 296 -0.74 11.98 -1.93
C GLY A 296 -1.46 12.34 -3.22
N ASN A 297 -1.44 11.44 -4.18
CA ASN A 297 -1.99 11.61 -5.52
C ASN A 297 -3.51 11.90 -5.57
N TRP A 298 -4.22 11.75 -4.48
CA TRP A 298 -5.66 12.04 -4.34
C TRP A 298 -5.98 13.53 -4.16
N LEU A 299 -5.02 14.36 -3.68
CA LEU A 299 -5.25 15.77 -3.38
C LEU A 299 -5.85 16.59 -4.54
N PRO A 300 -5.33 16.49 -5.79
CA PRO A 300 -5.91 17.22 -6.90
C PRO A 300 -7.37 16.85 -7.18
N GLY A 301 -7.71 15.57 -7.00
CA GLY A 301 -9.08 15.06 -7.12
C GLY A 301 -10.00 15.57 -6.02
N GLU A 302 -9.55 15.58 -4.77
CA GLU A 302 -10.31 16.12 -3.63
C GLU A 302 -10.62 17.61 -3.80
N MET A 303 -9.69 18.37 -4.37
CA MET A 303 -9.78 19.82 -4.51
C MET A 303 -10.18 20.27 -5.91
N LYS A 304 -10.65 19.37 -6.79
CA LYS A 304 -10.94 19.67 -8.21
C LYS A 304 -11.92 20.83 -8.39
N ASP A 305 -12.96 20.91 -7.58
CA ASP A 305 -14.04 21.89 -7.64
C ASP A 305 -13.80 23.11 -6.72
N ALA A 306 -12.68 23.11 -5.97
CA ALA A 306 -12.34 24.18 -5.05
C ALA A 306 -11.88 25.44 -5.80
N PRO A 307 -12.29 26.65 -5.37
CA PRO A 307 -11.79 27.89 -5.92
C PRO A 307 -10.26 27.98 -5.75
N ARG A 308 -9.60 28.65 -6.69
CA ARG A 308 -8.14 28.77 -6.65
C ARG A 308 -7.67 30.11 -7.21
N ALA A 309 -6.48 30.54 -6.82
CA ALA A 309 -5.85 31.75 -7.31
C ALA A 309 -5.70 31.70 -8.85
N GLU A 310 -5.67 32.88 -9.46
CA GLU A 310 -5.39 33.02 -10.89
C GLU A 310 -3.99 32.47 -11.20
N GLY A 311 -3.86 31.73 -12.29
CA GLY A 311 -2.59 31.09 -12.69
C GLY A 311 -2.18 29.91 -11.80
N PHE A 312 -3.08 29.38 -10.95
CA PHE A 312 -2.78 28.21 -10.12
C PHE A 312 -2.49 26.98 -11.01
N GLU A 313 -1.35 26.36 -10.75
CA GLU A 313 -0.94 25.10 -11.37
C GLU A 313 -0.34 24.20 -10.29
N TRP A 314 -0.81 22.94 -10.21
CA TRP A 314 -0.26 21.98 -9.27
C TRP A 314 1.20 21.66 -9.57
N GLY A 315 2.04 21.68 -8.52
CA GLY A 315 3.37 21.13 -8.52
C GLY A 315 3.49 20.10 -7.42
N PHE A 316 4.43 19.19 -7.56
CA PHE A 316 4.72 18.13 -6.61
C PHE A 316 6.22 17.94 -6.46
N MET A 317 6.67 17.70 -5.24
CA MET A 317 8.06 17.37 -4.94
C MET A 317 8.14 16.35 -3.81
N SER A 318 9.21 15.56 -3.80
CA SER A 318 9.57 14.73 -2.64
C SER A 318 9.97 15.62 -1.45
N TYR A 319 10.00 15.02 -0.26
CA TYR A 319 10.52 15.74 0.91
C TYR A 319 11.99 16.11 0.70
N PRO A 320 12.43 17.29 1.23
CA PRO A 320 13.80 17.75 1.07
C PRO A 320 14.82 16.82 1.74
N ALA A 321 16.04 16.77 1.20
CA ALA A 321 17.17 16.13 1.85
C ALA A 321 17.67 16.95 3.07
N PHE A 322 18.47 16.33 3.94
CA PHE A 322 19.07 17.04 5.08
C PHE A 322 20.38 17.78 4.74
N GLU A 323 20.97 17.44 3.60
CA GLU A 323 22.22 18.04 3.14
C GLU A 323 22.24 18.14 1.60
N ASP A 324 23.07 19.03 1.09
CA ASP A 324 23.24 19.22 -0.35
C ASP A 324 23.78 17.93 -1.02
N GLY A 325 23.09 17.50 -2.09
CA GLY A 325 23.38 16.25 -2.77
C GLY A 325 22.97 14.99 -1.99
N GLY A 326 22.32 15.11 -0.84
CA GLY A 326 21.79 13.98 -0.08
C GLY A 326 20.61 13.31 -0.75
N ASP A 327 20.35 12.07 -0.39
CA ASP A 327 19.22 11.29 -0.89
C ASP A 327 17.89 11.91 -0.44
N ARG A 328 16.91 11.91 -1.37
CA ARG A 328 15.54 12.31 -1.09
C ARG A 328 14.65 11.09 -1.14
N TYR A 329 13.65 11.08 -0.28
CA TYR A 329 12.73 9.97 -0.18
C TYR A 329 11.27 10.43 -0.26
N ALA A 330 10.41 9.55 -0.79
CA ALA A 330 8.97 9.68 -0.74
C ALA A 330 8.38 8.45 -0.07
N TYR A 331 7.58 8.65 0.97
CA TYR A 331 6.80 7.54 1.51
C TYR A 331 5.81 7.08 0.44
N THR A 332 5.79 5.79 0.22
CA THR A 332 5.05 5.19 -0.88
C THR A 332 3.97 4.29 -0.31
N PHE A 333 2.71 4.66 -0.51
CA PHE A 333 1.60 3.77 -0.23
C PHE A 333 1.67 2.58 -1.16
N PHE A 334 1.33 1.42 -0.62
CA PHE A 334 1.59 0.16 -1.27
C PHE A 334 0.44 -0.80 -1.03
N GLU A 335 -0.09 -1.35 -2.10
CA GLU A 335 -1.15 -2.35 -2.05
C GLU A 335 -0.65 -3.66 -2.63
N GLN A 336 -1.01 -4.77 -2.00
CA GLN A 336 -0.44 -6.07 -2.28
C GLN A 336 -1.51 -7.10 -2.63
N MET A 337 -1.06 -8.15 -3.31
CA MET A 337 -1.80 -9.40 -3.47
C MET A 337 -1.14 -10.48 -2.63
N TYR A 338 -1.94 -11.37 -2.05
CA TYR A 338 -1.44 -12.52 -1.32
C TYR A 338 -2.39 -13.71 -1.38
N ILE A 339 -1.84 -14.88 -1.13
CA ILE A 339 -2.55 -16.15 -1.13
C ILE A 339 -2.58 -16.69 0.30
N PRO A 340 -3.76 -16.90 0.91
CA PRO A 340 -3.86 -17.59 2.19
C PRO A 340 -3.30 -19.01 2.10
N ALA A 341 -2.67 -19.48 3.17
CA ALA A 341 -2.10 -20.84 3.22
C ALA A 341 -3.17 -21.94 3.08
N GLU A 342 -4.44 -21.64 3.39
CA GLU A 342 -5.58 -22.57 3.27
C GLU A 342 -6.34 -22.41 1.92
N ALA A 343 -5.80 -21.67 0.96
CA ALA A 343 -6.41 -21.50 -0.37
C ALA A 343 -6.52 -22.85 -1.12
N GLU A 344 -7.71 -23.16 -1.63
CA GLU A 344 -7.96 -24.43 -2.35
C GLU A 344 -7.29 -24.45 -3.72
N ASN A 345 -7.22 -23.29 -4.42
CA ASN A 345 -6.69 -23.16 -5.78
C ASN A 345 -5.43 -22.26 -5.82
N ALA A 346 -4.50 -22.45 -4.87
CA ALA A 346 -3.28 -21.65 -4.77
C ALA A 346 -2.44 -21.63 -6.06
N ASP A 347 -2.39 -22.76 -6.80
CA ASP A 347 -1.68 -22.84 -8.10
C ASP A 347 -2.34 -21.96 -9.18
N LEU A 348 -3.67 -21.89 -9.17
CA LEU A 348 -4.42 -21.04 -10.09
C LEU A 348 -4.29 -19.56 -9.69
N ALA A 349 -4.33 -19.26 -8.38
CA ALA A 349 -4.07 -17.93 -7.86
C ALA A 349 -2.68 -17.42 -8.24
N LYS A 350 -1.64 -18.27 -8.17
CA LYS A 350 -0.27 -17.93 -8.61
C LYS A 350 -0.21 -17.60 -10.10
N LYS A 351 -0.93 -18.34 -10.94
CA LYS A 351 -1.03 -18.03 -12.38
C LYS A 351 -1.73 -16.69 -12.63
N PHE A 352 -2.80 -16.42 -11.89
CA PHE A 352 -3.48 -15.12 -11.97
C PHE A 352 -2.57 -13.99 -11.53
N MET A 353 -1.80 -14.16 -10.44
CA MET A 353 -0.82 -13.17 -10.01
C MET A 353 0.23 -12.89 -11.08
N ALA A 354 0.77 -13.93 -11.73
CA ALA A 354 1.73 -13.74 -12.83
C ALA A 354 1.09 -13.00 -14.02
N PHE A 355 -0.17 -13.26 -14.34
CA PHE A 355 -0.93 -12.53 -15.36
C PHE A 355 -1.09 -11.04 -15.01
N MET A 356 -1.30 -10.70 -13.73
CA MET A 356 -1.46 -9.32 -13.29
C MET A 356 -0.23 -8.42 -13.58
N TYR A 357 0.93 -9.01 -13.85
CA TYR A 357 2.14 -8.30 -14.25
C TYR A 357 2.36 -8.23 -15.76
N SER A 358 1.46 -8.80 -16.58
CA SER A 358 1.55 -8.70 -18.04
C SER A 358 1.23 -7.30 -18.55
N ASP A 359 1.82 -6.89 -19.67
CA ASP A 359 1.50 -5.61 -20.31
C ASP A 359 0.00 -5.49 -20.61
N GLU A 360 -0.69 -6.60 -20.93
CA GLU A 360 -2.15 -6.62 -21.11
C GLU A 360 -2.87 -6.22 -19.82
N ALA A 361 -2.52 -6.83 -18.68
CA ALA A 361 -3.10 -6.48 -17.39
C ALA A 361 -2.74 -5.06 -16.95
N LEU A 362 -1.48 -4.65 -17.12
CA LEU A 362 -1.03 -3.29 -16.80
C LEU A 362 -1.84 -2.22 -17.55
N ASN A 363 -2.11 -2.41 -18.85
CA ASN A 363 -2.94 -1.49 -19.62
C ASN A 363 -4.38 -1.42 -19.06
N ILE A 364 -4.98 -2.55 -18.69
CA ILE A 364 -6.34 -2.60 -18.10
C ILE A 364 -6.36 -1.88 -16.75
N LEU A 365 -5.37 -2.16 -15.89
CA LEU A 365 -5.26 -1.54 -14.57
C LEU A 365 -5.09 -0.02 -14.66
N ALA A 366 -4.27 0.46 -15.59
CA ALA A 366 -4.08 1.87 -15.83
C ALA A 366 -5.33 2.54 -16.41
N GLU A 367 -5.95 1.95 -17.43
CA GLU A 367 -7.14 2.51 -18.09
C GLU A 367 -8.37 2.56 -17.18
N LYS A 368 -8.59 1.52 -16.39
CA LYS A 368 -9.83 1.36 -15.60
C LYS A 368 -9.68 1.79 -14.15
N GLY A 369 -8.46 1.75 -13.61
CA GLY A 369 -8.17 2.07 -12.21
C GLY A 369 -7.35 3.34 -12.02
N ASN A 370 -6.81 3.95 -13.09
CA ASN A 370 -5.78 5.00 -13.00
C ASN A 370 -4.61 4.55 -12.11
N ALA A 371 -4.28 3.25 -12.16
CA ALA A 371 -3.32 2.62 -11.29
C ALA A 371 -1.97 2.42 -11.96
N VAL A 372 -0.90 2.52 -11.20
CA VAL A 372 0.45 2.22 -11.65
C VAL A 372 0.94 0.98 -10.91
N VAL A 373 1.31 -0.04 -11.68
CA VAL A 373 1.91 -1.27 -11.14
C VAL A 373 3.42 -1.04 -11.00
N PRO A 374 4.07 -1.48 -9.91
CA PRO A 374 5.49 -1.23 -9.65
C PRO A 374 6.39 -2.13 -10.51
N THR A 375 6.26 -2.01 -11.83
CA THR A 375 7.09 -2.66 -12.84
C THR A 375 7.98 -1.64 -13.54
N LYS A 376 9.07 -2.10 -14.15
CA LYS A 376 10.04 -1.25 -14.85
C LYS A 376 9.40 -0.40 -15.95
N ASN A 377 8.31 -0.87 -16.56
CA ASN A 377 7.56 -0.15 -17.59
C ASN A 377 6.15 0.29 -17.15
N GLY A 378 5.83 0.14 -15.86
CA GLY A 378 4.48 0.42 -15.33
C GLY A 378 4.04 1.85 -15.55
N LEU A 379 4.89 2.83 -15.24
CA LEU A 379 4.60 4.24 -15.47
C LEU A 379 4.51 4.58 -16.98
N GLU A 380 5.36 4.01 -17.81
CA GLU A 380 5.31 4.19 -19.26
C GLU A 380 3.95 3.72 -19.84
N ILE A 381 3.47 2.57 -19.39
CA ILE A 381 2.16 2.06 -19.79
C ILE A 381 1.05 2.95 -19.24
N ALA A 382 1.09 3.29 -17.97
CA ALA A 382 0.06 4.06 -17.29
C ALA A 382 -0.05 5.49 -17.83
N SER A 383 1.06 6.12 -18.27
CA SER A 383 1.08 7.48 -18.80
C SER A 383 0.20 7.69 -20.04
N LYS A 384 -0.22 6.60 -20.70
CA LYS A 384 -1.17 6.66 -21.83
C LYS A 384 -2.60 6.97 -21.39
N TYR A 385 -2.91 6.77 -20.11
CA TYR A 385 -4.27 6.84 -19.54
C TYR A 385 -4.38 7.88 -18.42
N LEU A 386 -3.29 8.12 -17.70
CA LEU A 386 -3.22 9.09 -16.61
C LEU A 386 -3.22 10.51 -17.16
N ASP A 387 -3.78 11.46 -16.42
CA ASP A 387 -3.59 12.86 -16.72
C ASP A 387 -2.12 13.30 -16.49
N PRO A 388 -1.66 14.38 -17.12
CA PRO A 388 -0.27 14.81 -17.02
C PRO A 388 0.22 15.05 -15.59
N LEU A 389 -0.65 15.56 -14.71
CA LEU A 389 -0.30 15.78 -13.30
C LEU A 389 -0.06 14.45 -12.59
N GLN A 390 -0.92 13.46 -12.83
CA GLN A 390 -0.74 12.12 -12.23
C GLN A 390 0.59 11.50 -12.69
N VAL A 391 0.95 11.63 -13.95
CA VAL A 391 2.26 11.17 -14.46
C VAL A 391 3.40 11.87 -13.72
N GLU A 392 3.35 13.19 -13.59
CA GLU A 392 4.36 13.99 -12.89
C GLU A 392 4.57 13.52 -11.42
N LEU A 393 3.51 13.14 -10.73
CA LEU A 393 3.62 12.64 -9.36
C LEU A 393 4.52 11.39 -9.29
N TYR A 394 4.38 10.48 -10.24
CA TYR A 394 5.18 9.26 -10.30
C TYR A 394 6.61 9.50 -10.83
N GLU A 395 6.81 10.55 -11.66
CA GLU A 395 8.13 10.93 -12.17
C GLU A 395 9.10 11.37 -11.06
N VAL A 396 8.62 11.65 -9.84
CA VAL A 396 9.46 11.96 -8.69
C VAL A 396 10.52 10.88 -8.46
N TYR A 397 10.20 9.61 -8.72
CA TYR A 397 11.14 8.49 -8.60
C TYR A 397 12.18 8.46 -9.72
N GLN A 398 11.84 8.92 -10.92
CA GLN A 398 12.77 9.05 -12.04
C GLN A 398 13.75 10.22 -11.84
N ASN A 399 13.35 11.21 -11.01
CA ASN A 399 14.14 12.40 -10.68
C ASN A 399 15.04 12.22 -9.45
N GLY A 400 15.43 10.98 -9.12
CA GLY A 400 16.40 10.66 -8.06
C GLY A 400 15.81 10.64 -6.65
N THR A 401 14.48 10.54 -6.52
CA THR A 401 13.84 10.24 -5.24
C THR A 401 13.69 8.74 -5.07
N LEU A 402 14.01 8.23 -3.90
CA LEU A 402 13.89 6.82 -3.55
C LEU A 402 12.55 6.56 -2.83
N PRO A 403 11.87 5.44 -3.08
CA PRO A 403 10.69 5.07 -2.31
C PRO A 403 11.09 4.62 -0.91
N VAL A 404 10.27 4.97 0.06
CA VAL A 404 10.29 4.40 1.41
C VAL A 404 9.04 3.56 1.57
N ILE A 405 9.25 2.25 1.73
CA ILE A 405 8.18 1.25 1.80
C ILE A 405 8.41 0.38 3.03
N GLY A 406 7.39 0.18 3.81
CA GLY A 406 7.47 -0.71 4.96
C GLY A 406 6.46 -0.35 6.03
N ASN A 407 6.44 -1.20 7.04
CA ASN A 407 5.58 -1.07 8.19
C ASN A 407 6.38 -1.36 9.47
N PHE A 408 5.83 -0.94 10.60
CA PHE A 408 6.36 -1.35 11.88
C PHE A 408 6.34 -2.86 12.06
N ALA A 409 7.33 -3.37 12.79
CA ALA A 409 7.35 -4.75 13.23
C ALA A 409 6.07 -5.10 14.01
N GLY A 410 5.54 -6.29 13.81
CA GLY A 410 4.34 -6.75 14.47
C GLY A 410 4.54 -6.85 15.99
N THR A 411 3.57 -6.35 16.76
CA THR A 411 3.61 -6.36 18.22
C THR A 411 2.33 -6.93 18.81
N GLU A 412 2.43 -7.47 20.03
CA GLU A 412 1.25 -7.65 20.87
C GLU A 412 0.70 -6.27 21.29
N ALA A 413 -0.59 -6.21 21.58
CA ALA A 413 -1.20 -4.99 22.05
C ALA A 413 -0.58 -4.52 23.38
N VAL A 414 -0.19 -3.27 23.46
CA VAL A 414 0.30 -2.65 24.69
C VAL A 414 -0.85 -1.85 25.31
N GLU A 415 -1.32 -2.29 26.48
CA GLU A 415 -2.47 -1.67 27.15
C GLU A 415 -2.24 -0.17 27.39
N GLY A 416 -3.21 0.66 26.97
CA GLY A 416 -3.18 2.11 27.16
C GLY A 416 -2.17 2.85 26.27
N LEU A 417 -1.54 2.20 25.30
CA LEU A 417 -0.63 2.85 24.34
C LEU A 417 -1.19 2.82 22.91
N ASP A 418 -1.47 3.99 22.39
CA ASP A 418 -1.63 4.24 20.96
C ASP A 418 -0.32 4.87 20.46
N TYR A 419 0.53 4.05 19.84
CA TYR A 419 1.84 4.51 19.36
C TYR A 419 1.70 5.59 18.28
N LYS A 420 0.71 5.47 17.39
CA LYS A 420 0.46 6.48 16.35
C LYS A 420 0.04 7.81 16.95
N ALA A 421 -0.73 7.82 18.02
CA ALA A 421 -1.07 9.04 18.74
C ALA A 421 0.15 9.73 19.38
N VAL A 422 1.18 8.96 19.78
CA VAL A 422 2.40 9.53 20.36
C VAL A 422 3.26 10.22 19.30
N TRP A 423 3.43 9.63 18.12
CA TRP A 423 4.30 10.24 17.10
C TRP A 423 3.57 11.17 16.13
N CYS A 424 2.42 10.78 15.55
CA CYS A 424 1.64 11.64 14.66
C CYS A 424 0.63 12.53 15.42
N GLY A 425 -0.12 11.97 16.36
CA GLY A 425 -1.17 12.73 17.07
C GLY A 425 -0.63 13.88 17.94
N THR A 426 0.65 13.88 18.29
CA THR A 426 1.31 14.95 19.03
C THR A 426 1.62 16.20 18.18
N ILE A 427 1.57 16.11 16.85
CA ILE A 427 1.94 17.19 15.92
C ILE A 427 1.21 18.50 16.25
N ASP A 428 -0.09 18.47 16.43
CA ASP A 428 -0.86 19.68 16.75
C ASP A 428 -0.38 20.37 18.03
N SER A 429 0.01 19.58 19.04
CA SER A 429 0.56 20.11 20.30
C SER A 429 1.97 20.71 20.13
N ILE A 430 2.76 20.22 19.18
CA ILE A 430 4.06 20.81 18.82
C ILE A 430 3.85 22.11 18.05
N MET A 431 2.94 22.11 17.09
CA MET A 431 2.71 23.26 16.20
C MET A 431 2.10 24.45 16.94
N ASN A 432 1.26 24.23 17.94
CA ASN A 432 0.71 25.32 18.78
C ASN A 432 1.55 25.66 20.01
N GLY A 433 2.64 24.90 20.28
CA GLY A 433 3.56 25.15 21.40
C GLY A 433 3.11 24.59 22.74
N ASP A 434 2.06 23.77 22.79
CA ASP A 434 1.60 23.14 24.04
C ASP A 434 2.57 22.06 24.54
N LYS A 435 3.39 21.49 23.63
CA LYS A 435 4.43 20.51 23.96
C LYS A 435 5.75 20.91 23.32
N THR A 436 6.85 20.75 24.05
CA THR A 436 8.19 20.97 23.50
C THR A 436 8.70 19.74 22.74
N VAL A 437 9.68 19.94 21.85
CA VAL A 437 10.34 18.85 21.12
C VAL A 437 11.01 17.86 22.08
N GLU A 438 11.63 18.34 23.16
CA GLU A 438 12.29 17.51 24.17
C GLU A 438 11.28 16.64 24.94
N GLN A 439 10.09 17.18 25.27
CA GLN A 439 9.02 16.40 25.88
C GLN A 439 8.52 15.33 24.93
N TRP A 440 8.32 15.69 23.67
CA TRP A 440 7.89 14.76 22.64
C TRP A 440 8.90 13.65 22.39
N GLN A 441 10.18 14.01 22.29
CA GLN A 441 11.28 13.05 22.15
C GLN A 441 11.30 12.01 23.28
N LYS A 442 11.11 12.46 24.52
CA LYS A 442 11.04 11.58 25.68
C LYS A 442 9.84 10.64 25.60
N ASP A 443 8.65 11.17 25.31
CA ASP A 443 7.44 10.37 25.22
C ASP A 443 7.53 9.33 24.09
N LEU A 444 8.13 9.70 22.93
CA LEU A 444 8.39 8.81 21.81
C LEU A 444 9.34 7.68 22.20
N GLN A 445 10.44 7.99 22.89
CA GLN A 445 11.39 6.95 23.30
C GLN A 445 10.76 5.98 24.29
N GLU A 446 10.00 6.50 25.29
CA GLU A 446 9.28 5.65 26.25
C GLU A 446 8.23 4.77 25.57
N ALA A 447 7.50 5.29 24.59
CA ALA A 447 6.53 4.54 23.82
C ALA A 447 7.20 3.47 22.94
N THR A 448 8.31 3.85 22.26
CA THR A 448 9.11 2.95 21.41
C THR A 448 9.67 1.76 22.23
N ASP A 449 10.17 2.02 23.43
CA ASP A 449 10.71 0.96 24.30
C ASP A 449 9.61 -0.04 24.71
N LYS A 450 8.38 0.41 24.95
CA LYS A 450 7.22 -0.45 25.23
C LYS A 450 6.84 -1.28 24.01
N MET A 451 6.80 -0.65 22.82
CA MET A 451 6.50 -1.37 21.57
C MET A 451 7.57 -2.41 21.26
N ARG A 452 8.86 -2.07 21.42
CA ARG A 452 9.97 -3.03 21.24
C ARG A 452 9.85 -4.23 22.16
N ALA A 453 9.47 -4.02 23.41
CA ALA A 453 9.27 -5.12 24.37
C ALA A 453 8.09 -6.04 24.01
N ALA A 454 7.16 -5.54 23.20
CA ALA A 454 5.96 -6.25 22.74
C ALA A 454 6.11 -6.89 21.35
N ILE A 455 7.29 -6.80 20.71
CA ILE A 455 7.52 -7.42 19.37
C ILE A 455 7.24 -8.93 19.45
N ILE A 456 6.45 -9.41 18.49
CA ILE A 456 6.13 -10.82 18.32
C ILE A 456 7.38 -11.53 17.78
N LYS A 457 7.83 -12.58 18.50
CA LYS A 457 9.04 -13.35 18.19
C LYS A 457 8.75 -14.56 17.31
#